data_cb0fe5c635d9b8750da7abc8ab5ce56d
#
_entry.id   cb0fe5c635d9b8750da7abc8ab5ce56d
#
_cell.length_a   1.000
_cell.length_b   1.000
_cell.length_c   1.000
_cell.angle_alpha   90.00
_cell.angle_beta   90.00
_cell.angle_gamma   90.00
#
_symmetry.space_group_name_H-M   'P 1'
#
loop_
_entity.id
_entity.type
_entity.pdbx_description
1 polymer ?
#
loop_
_entity_poly.entity_id
_entity_poly.type
_entity_poly.pdbx_seq_one_letter_code
_entity_poly.pdbx_strand_id
1 'polypeptide(L)'
;MVATLPAGLPSDVTLTQNATVAQFVPHGPVLDRAVCAITHGGMGATQKALARGVPVCVVPFGRDQFEVARRVEVARCGTRLPANKLNAARLLASVRQAMTMTDGARGVAAGFAATGGVARGADLIEQRVLSGALC
;
A
#
# COMPACT_ATOMS: atom_id res chain seq x y z
N MET A 1 0.76 -16.40 -2.04
CA MET A 1 1.39 -15.05 -1.91
C MET A 1 2.06 -14.67 -3.23
N VAL A 2 1.97 -13.40 -3.64
CA VAL A 2 2.77 -12.86 -4.75
C VAL A 2 3.69 -11.79 -4.17
N ALA A 3 4.97 -11.83 -4.51
CA ALA A 3 5.96 -10.84 -4.07
C ALA A 3 6.77 -10.32 -5.26
N THR A 4 7.17 -9.04 -5.19
CA THR A 4 8.08 -8.43 -6.16
C THR A 4 9.42 -8.14 -5.50
N LEU A 5 10.48 -8.65 -6.08
CA LEU A 5 11.86 -8.42 -5.68
C LEU A 5 12.67 -7.95 -6.89
N PRO A 6 12.88 -6.64 -7.10
CA PRO A 6 13.56 -6.12 -8.28
C PRO A 6 14.98 -6.68 -8.48
N ALA A 7 15.68 -6.97 -7.38
CA ALA A 7 17.00 -7.60 -7.41
C ALA A 7 16.97 -9.12 -7.65
N GLY A 8 15.78 -9.70 -7.79
CA GLY A 8 15.61 -11.16 -7.87
C GLY A 8 15.58 -11.84 -6.51
N LEU A 9 15.32 -13.15 -6.53
CA LEU A 9 15.33 -13.97 -5.32
C LEU A 9 16.78 -14.27 -4.92
N PRO A 10 17.17 -14.07 -3.64
CA PRO A 10 18.46 -14.50 -3.15
C PRO A 10 18.65 -16.02 -3.33
N SER A 11 19.87 -16.44 -3.62
CA SER A 11 20.19 -17.87 -3.94
C SER A 11 19.99 -18.82 -2.76
N ASP A 12 19.99 -18.31 -1.56
CA ASP A 12 19.79 -19.04 -0.29
C ASP A 12 18.31 -19.14 0.13
N VAL A 13 17.40 -18.55 -0.67
CA VAL A 13 15.96 -18.57 -0.38
C VAL A 13 15.25 -19.60 -1.26
N THR A 14 14.62 -20.57 -0.62
CA THR A 14 13.76 -21.55 -1.29
C THR A 14 12.30 -21.10 -1.18
N LEU A 15 11.62 -21.03 -2.33
CA LEU A 15 10.19 -20.71 -2.36
C LEU A 15 9.35 -21.93 -2.00
N THR A 16 8.31 -21.70 -1.22
CA THR A 16 7.25 -22.68 -0.99
C THR A 16 6.23 -22.67 -2.13
N GLN A 17 5.49 -23.76 -2.32
CA GLN A 17 4.49 -23.88 -3.40
C GLN A 17 3.39 -22.82 -3.40
N ASN A 18 3.15 -22.19 -2.25
CA ASN A 18 2.14 -21.12 -2.08
C ASN A 18 2.69 -19.70 -2.27
N ALA A 19 3.91 -19.56 -2.78
CA ALA A 19 4.56 -18.27 -3.02
C ALA A 19 5.08 -18.16 -4.45
N THR A 20 4.82 -17.04 -5.09
CA THR A 20 5.39 -16.66 -6.38
C THR A 20 6.18 -15.38 -6.19
N VAL A 21 7.41 -15.35 -6.69
CA VAL A 21 8.27 -14.16 -6.68
C VAL A 21 8.63 -13.80 -8.11
N ALA A 22 8.50 -12.53 -8.44
CA ALA A 22 8.92 -11.99 -9.72
C ALA A 22 9.71 -10.69 -9.51
N GLN A 23 10.56 -10.33 -10.46
CA GLN A 23 11.28 -9.05 -10.42
C GLN A 23 10.33 -7.88 -10.58
N PHE A 24 9.30 -8.05 -11.38
CA PHE A 24 8.25 -7.07 -11.62
C PHE A 24 6.91 -7.74 -11.90
N VAL A 25 5.83 -7.18 -11.31
CA VAL A 25 4.45 -7.45 -11.72
C VAL A 25 3.65 -6.15 -11.71
N PRO A 26 2.70 -5.96 -12.63
CA PRO A 26 1.75 -4.86 -12.54
C PRO A 26 0.93 -4.99 -11.26
N HIS A 27 1.02 -4.01 -10.35
CA HIS A 27 0.37 -4.11 -9.04
C HIS A 27 -1.17 -4.12 -9.12
N GLY A 28 -1.75 -3.45 -10.12
CA GLY A 28 -3.21 -3.35 -10.27
C GLY A 28 -3.91 -4.70 -10.22
N PRO A 29 -3.68 -5.58 -11.22
CA PRO A 29 -4.33 -6.90 -11.29
C PRO A 29 -4.07 -7.79 -10.07
N VAL A 30 -2.91 -7.65 -9.42
CA VAL A 30 -2.60 -8.39 -8.20
C VAL A 30 -3.42 -7.87 -7.02
N LEU A 31 -3.49 -6.54 -6.87
CA LEU A 31 -4.23 -5.88 -5.79
C LEU A 31 -5.75 -6.08 -5.93
N ASP A 32 -6.27 -6.20 -7.14
CA ASP A 32 -7.69 -6.47 -7.38
C ASP A 32 -8.16 -7.83 -6.81
N ARG A 33 -7.20 -8.73 -6.52
CA ARG A 33 -7.44 -10.05 -5.94
C ARG A 33 -6.82 -10.22 -4.55
N ALA A 34 -6.12 -9.20 -4.05
CA ALA A 34 -5.44 -9.28 -2.77
C ALA A 34 -6.40 -9.05 -1.60
N VAL A 35 -6.20 -9.78 -0.52
CA VAL A 35 -6.90 -9.59 0.76
C VAL A 35 -6.09 -8.77 1.75
N CYS A 36 -4.79 -8.60 1.49
CA CYS A 36 -3.88 -7.75 2.24
C CYS A 36 -2.64 -7.47 1.39
N ALA A 37 -2.05 -6.29 1.53
CA ALA A 37 -0.77 -5.96 0.91
C ALA A 37 0.28 -5.70 1.99
N ILE A 38 1.47 -6.27 1.82
CA ILE A 38 2.63 -5.98 2.68
C ILE A 38 3.51 -4.98 1.94
N THR A 39 3.85 -3.88 2.61
CA THR A 39 4.66 -2.80 2.03
C THR A 39 5.61 -2.20 3.07
N HIS A 40 6.68 -1.58 2.61
CA HIS A 40 7.56 -0.78 3.48
C HIS A 40 6.96 0.59 3.87
N GLY A 41 5.79 0.94 3.34
CA GLY A 41 5.16 2.24 3.57
C GLY A 41 5.49 3.29 2.53
N GLY A 42 6.05 2.89 1.38
CA GLY A 42 6.18 3.80 0.23
C GLY A 42 4.80 4.24 -0.23
N MET A 43 4.62 5.56 -0.42
CA MET A 43 3.33 6.19 -0.70
C MET A 43 2.64 5.54 -1.92
N GLY A 44 3.37 5.32 -3.03
CA GLY A 44 2.80 4.78 -4.27
C GLY A 44 2.19 3.38 -4.11
N ALA A 45 2.87 2.45 -3.43
CA ALA A 45 2.35 1.10 -3.21
C ALA A 45 1.20 1.09 -2.21
N THR A 46 1.33 1.86 -1.13
CA THR A 46 0.30 1.96 -0.08
C THR A 46 -0.99 2.57 -0.62
N GLN A 47 -0.90 3.68 -1.38
CA GLN A 47 -2.08 4.30 -1.99
C GLN A 47 -2.77 3.38 -3.00
N LYS A 48 -2.01 2.65 -3.84
CA LYS A 48 -2.57 1.70 -4.82
C LYS A 48 -3.36 0.59 -4.15
N ALA A 49 -2.90 0.09 -2.99
CA ALA A 49 -3.62 -0.92 -2.22
C ALA A 49 -4.89 -0.33 -1.59
N LEU A 50 -4.75 0.79 -0.86
CA LEU A 50 -5.86 1.43 -0.16
C LEU A 50 -6.94 1.97 -1.10
N ALA A 51 -6.57 2.49 -2.29
CA ALA A 51 -7.53 2.91 -3.31
C ALA A 51 -8.42 1.76 -3.83
N ARG A 52 -8.01 0.51 -3.62
CA ARG A 52 -8.78 -0.70 -3.93
C ARG A 52 -9.47 -1.31 -2.71
N GLY A 53 -9.43 -0.64 -1.57
CA GLY A 53 -9.98 -1.16 -0.32
C GLY A 53 -9.22 -2.36 0.24
N VAL A 54 -7.95 -2.53 -0.18
CA VAL A 54 -7.08 -3.60 0.31
C VAL A 54 -6.32 -3.11 1.53
N PRO A 55 -6.51 -3.72 2.72
CA PRO A 55 -5.79 -3.35 3.92
C PRO A 55 -4.30 -3.64 3.80
N VAL A 56 -3.48 -2.88 4.51
CA VAL A 56 -2.01 -2.97 4.39
C VAL A 56 -1.34 -3.36 5.70
N CYS A 57 -0.30 -4.18 5.61
CA CYS A 57 0.67 -4.39 6.69
C CYS A 57 1.93 -3.60 6.33
N VAL A 58 2.23 -2.53 7.08
CA VAL A 58 3.37 -1.66 6.81
C VAL A 58 4.54 -2.01 7.70
N VAL A 59 5.69 -2.25 7.07
CA VAL A 59 6.99 -2.48 7.75
C VAL A 59 7.92 -1.32 7.39
N PRO A 60 7.90 -0.21 8.14
CA PRO A 60 8.67 0.98 7.80
C PRO A 60 10.14 0.83 8.17
N PHE A 61 11.05 1.24 7.28
CA PHE A 61 12.50 1.21 7.49
C PHE A 61 13.10 2.61 7.67
N GLY A 62 12.45 3.66 7.19
CA GLY A 62 12.98 5.02 7.27
C GLY A 62 12.14 6.09 6.58
N ARG A 63 12.60 7.32 6.62
CA ARG A 63 12.02 8.48 5.94
C ARG A 63 10.54 8.71 6.28
N ASP A 64 9.74 9.06 5.29
CA ASP A 64 8.28 9.27 5.35
C ASP A 64 7.47 8.01 5.62
N GLN A 65 8.09 6.82 5.53
CA GLN A 65 7.43 5.54 5.75
C GLN A 65 6.82 5.40 7.15
N PHE A 66 7.45 6.02 8.16
CA PHE A 66 6.93 6.03 9.52
C PHE A 66 5.62 6.81 9.63
N GLU A 67 5.53 7.94 8.93
CA GLU A 67 4.32 8.75 8.90
C GLU A 67 3.19 8.03 8.16
N VAL A 68 3.50 7.41 7.02
CA VAL A 68 2.53 6.60 6.28
C VAL A 68 2.01 5.46 7.14
N ALA A 69 2.90 4.74 7.83
CA ALA A 69 2.52 3.64 8.73
C ALA A 69 1.60 4.13 9.86
N ARG A 70 1.89 5.30 10.45
CA ARG A 70 1.03 5.89 11.47
C ARG A 70 -0.35 6.26 10.94
N ARG A 71 -0.43 6.85 9.74
CA ARG A 71 -1.72 7.17 9.10
C ARG A 71 -2.56 5.92 8.86
N VAL A 72 -1.93 4.83 8.44
CA VAL A 72 -2.57 3.53 8.26
C VAL A 72 -3.19 3.02 9.57
N GLU A 73 -2.47 3.12 10.69
CA GLU A 73 -2.99 2.75 12.02
C GLU A 73 -4.16 3.64 12.44
N VAL A 74 -4.01 4.96 12.32
CA VAL A 74 -5.05 5.94 12.71
C VAL A 74 -6.33 5.72 11.90
N ALA A 75 -6.21 5.49 10.60
CA ALA A 75 -7.34 5.22 9.71
C ALA A 75 -7.91 3.80 9.87
N ARG A 76 -7.33 2.96 10.70
CA ARG A 76 -7.70 1.54 10.89
C ARG A 76 -7.81 0.77 9.57
N CYS A 77 -6.94 1.10 8.61
CA CYS A 77 -6.90 0.47 7.30
C CYS A 77 -5.72 -0.49 7.12
N GLY A 78 -5.05 -0.83 8.22
CA GLY A 78 -3.93 -1.76 8.25
C GLY A 78 -3.16 -1.70 9.55
N THR A 79 -2.04 -2.40 9.57
CA THR A 79 -1.14 -2.54 10.72
C THR A 79 0.24 -1.98 10.44
N ARG A 80 0.97 -1.67 11.51
CA ARG A 80 2.37 -1.30 11.48
C ARG A 80 3.20 -2.33 12.25
N LEU A 81 4.24 -2.85 11.63
CA LEU A 81 5.24 -3.70 12.26
C LEU A 81 6.61 -3.00 12.18
N PRO A 82 7.19 -2.54 13.30
CA PRO A 82 8.51 -1.93 13.29
C PRO A 82 9.57 -2.89 12.74
N ALA A 83 10.47 -2.39 11.87
CA ALA A 83 11.47 -3.23 11.20
C ALA A 83 12.40 -3.98 12.20
N ASN A 84 12.75 -3.37 13.31
CA ASN A 84 13.56 -4.01 14.36
C ASN A 84 12.83 -5.14 15.11
N LYS A 85 11.52 -5.28 14.89
CA LYS A 85 10.69 -6.38 15.46
C LYS A 85 10.30 -7.39 14.40
N LEU A 86 10.76 -7.23 13.14
CA LEU A 86 10.39 -8.10 12.05
C LEU A 86 10.93 -9.51 12.23
N ASN A 87 10.03 -10.47 12.25
CA ASN A 87 10.27 -11.90 12.12
C ASN A 87 9.02 -12.58 11.54
N ALA A 88 9.14 -13.84 11.12
CA ALA A 88 8.05 -14.56 10.45
C ALA A 88 6.75 -14.63 11.28
N ALA A 89 6.87 -14.93 12.57
CA ALA A 89 5.70 -15.04 13.46
C ALA A 89 4.96 -13.71 13.64
N ARG A 90 5.70 -12.63 13.87
CA ARG A 90 5.14 -11.29 14.04
C ARG A 90 4.57 -10.74 12.74
N LEU A 91 5.24 -11.00 11.61
CA LEU A 91 4.72 -10.60 10.31
C LEU A 91 3.40 -11.31 10.02
N LEU A 92 3.32 -12.62 10.26
CA LEU A 92 2.09 -13.39 10.08
C LEU A 92 0.96 -12.86 10.96
N ALA A 93 1.23 -12.57 12.23
CA ALA A 93 0.25 -12.01 13.16
C ALA A 93 -0.24 -10.62 12.69
N SER A 94 0.69 -9.75 12.26
CA SER A 94 0.38 -8.41 11.77
C SER A 94 -0.44 -8.45 10.49
N VAL A 95 -0.13 -9.35 9.55
CA VAL A 95 -0.90 -9.55 8.32
C VAL A 95 -2.32 -10.05 8.65
N ARG A 96 -2.45 -11.06 9.51
CA ARG A 96 -3.77 -11.57 9.93
C ARG A 96 -4.62 -10.47 10.58
N GLN A 97 -4.03 -9.64 11.40
CA GLN A 97 -4.70 -8.49 11.99
C GLN A 97 -5.09 -7.47 10.91
N ALA A 98 -4.20 -7.13 9.97
CA ALA A 98 -4.52 -6.22 8.87
C ALA A 98 -5.72 -6.71 8.05
N MET A 99 -5.81 -8.02 7.77
CA MET A 99 -6.93 -8.62 7.03
C MET A 99 -8.30 -8.39 7.68
N THR A 100 -8.36 -8.12 8.98
CA THR A 100 -9.61 -7.78 9.68
C THR A 100 -10.00 -6.31 9.52
N MET A 101 -9.14 -5.47 8.93
CA MET A 101 -9.32 -4.01 8.80
C MET A 101 -9.87 -3.58 7.42
N THR A 102 -10.56 -4.47 6.73
CA THR A 102 -11.11 -4.21 5.39
C THR A 102 -12.07 -3.02 5.36
N ASP A 103 -12.88 -2.83 6.39
CA ASP A 103 -13.84 -1.72 6.44
C ASP A 103 -13.12 -0.36 6.50
N GLY A 104 -12.04 -0.26 7.28
CA GLY A 104 -11.19 0.93 7.29
C GLY A 104 -10.54 1.20 5.94
N ALA A 105 -10.04 0.14 5.27
CA ALA A 105 -9.45 0.26 3.94
C ALA A 105 -10.49 0.70 2.88
N ARG A 106 -11.71 0.18 2.95
CA ARG A 106 -12.83 0.61 2.09
C ARG A 106 -13.23 2.07 2.35
N GLY A 107 -13.22 2.51 3.60
CA GLY A 107 -13.45 3.91 3.95
C GLY A 107 -12.41 4.85 3.31
N VAL A 108 -11.14 4.46 3.34
CA VAL A 108 -10.06 5.21 2.66
C VAL A 108 -10.26 5.19 1.15
N ALA A 109 -10.63 4.05 0.55
CA ALA A 109 -10.92 3.95 -0.89
C ALA A 109 -12.06 4.89 -1.31
N ALA A 110 -13.14 4.94 -0.53
CA ALA A 110 -14.24 5.87 -0.77
C ALA A 110 -13.80 7.33 -0.69
N GLY A 111 -12.92 7.67 0.28
CA GLY A 111 -12.30 8.99 0.38
C GLY A 111 -11.49 9.35 -0.88
N PHE A 112 -10.66 8.44 -1.38
CA PHE A 112 -9.93 8.65 -2.63
C PHE A 112 -10.86 8.85 -3.83
N ALA A 113 -11.91 8.04 -3.96
CA ALA A 113 -12.88 8.19 -5.03
C ALA A 113 -13.59 9.56 -4.99
N ALA A 114 -13.92 10.04 -3.80
CA ALA A 114 -14.60 11.33 -3.61
C ALA A 114 -13.72 12.54 -3.99
N THR A 115 -12.38 12.41 -4.03
CA THR A 115 -11.48 13.51 -4.43
C THR A 115 -11.45 13.76 -5.94
N GLY A 116 -12.01 12.86 -6.77
CA GLY A 116 -12.00 12.96 -8.22
C GLY A 116 -10.65 12.63 -8.89
N GLY A 117 -9.64 12.26 -8.11
CA GLY A 117 -8.35 11.73 -8.58
C GLY A 117 -7.59 12.64 -9.53
N VAL A 118 -6.87 12.03 -10.47
CA VAL A 118 -6.00 12.72 -11.44
C VAL A 118 -6.79 13.65 -12.36
N ALA A 119 -7.97 13.24 -12.82
CA ALA A 119 -8.81 14.07 -13.69
C ALA A 119 -9.20 15.39 -13.01
N ARG A 120 -9.67 15.31 -11.77
CA ARG A 120 -9.99 16.51 -11.00
C ARG A 120 -8.76 17.40 -10.74
N GLY A 121 -7.60 16.79 -10.51
CA GLY A 121 -6.34 17.52 -10.40
C GLY A 121 -5.99 18.30 -11.67
N ALA A 122 -6.12 17.66 -12.83
CA ALA A 122 -5.89 18.29 -14.13
C ALA A 122 -6.87 19.46 -14.35
N ASP A 123 -8.17 19.24 -14.12
CA ASP A 123 -9.20 20.29 -14.25
C ASP A 123 -8.89 21.51 -13.40
N LEU A 124 -8.44 21.31 -12.14
CA LEU A 124 -8.09 22.40 -11.25
C LEU A 124 -6.89 23.20 -11.73
N ILE A 125 -5.88 22.52 -12.30
CA ILE A 125 -4.69 23.17 -12.88
C ILE A 125 -5.10 23.98 -14.11
N GLU A 126 -5.84 23.37 -15.03
CA GLU A 126 -6.33 24.04 -16.26
C GLU A 126 -7.18 25.27 -15.94
N GLN A 127 -8.13 25.14 -15.02
CA GLN A 127 -8.96 26.26 -14.58
C GLN A 127 -8.10 27.42 -14.04
N ARG A 128 -7.09 27.12 -13.23
CA ARG A 128 -6.20 28.15 -12.67
C ARG A 128 -5.34 28.83 -13.74
N VAL A 129 -4.80 28.06 -14.67
CA VAL A 129 -3.98 28.56 -15.78
C VAL A 129 -4.81 29.41 -16.74
N LEU A 130 -5.99 28.91 -17.16
CA LEU A 130 -6.86 29.60 -18.11
C LEU A 130 -7.56 30.83 -17.51
N SER A 131 -7.82 30.83 -16.19
CA SER A 131 -8.44 31.98 -15.51
C SER A 131 -7.46 33.11 -15.20
N GLY A 132 -6.17 32.97 -15.56
CA GLY A 132 -5.14 33.98 -15.29
C GLY A 132 -4.85 34.22 -13.80
N ALA A 133 -5.28 33.33 -12.91
CA ALA A 133 -5.15 33.45 -11.47
C ALA A 133 -3.74 33.04 -10.92
N LEU A 134 -2.74 33.03 -11.77
CA LEU A 134 -1.34 32.90 -11.43
C LEU A 134 -0.70 34.30 -11.45
N CYS A 135 -0.97 35.10 -10.44
CA CYS A 135 -0.17 36.26 -10.06
C CYS A 135 0.28 36.07 -8.62
#